data_197e1bbae278b842b9d68912624b531f
#
_entry.id   197e1bbae278b842b9d68912624b531f
#
_cell.length_a   1.000
_cell.length_b   1.000
_cell.length_c   1.000
_cell.angle_alpha   90.00
_cell.angle_beta   90.00
_cell.angle_gamma   90.00
#
_symmetry.space_group_name_H-M   'P 1'
#
loop_
_entity.id
_entity.type
_entity.pdbx_description
1 polymer ?
#
loop_
_entity_poly.entity_id
_entity_poly.type
_entity_poly.pdbx_seq_one_letter_code
_entity_poly.pdbx_strand_id
1 'polypeptide(L)'
;MSITKFTEYFEGYFDNQRQAFHAPREFALIEVNHTKIDETHFRISQKYIIDKDPYRVAIVEVSETEDGKILLKSYEDTEERLYKEGCDVLFEYDADIDRFYGTNVCKECYVEKNGNNTYLKTEAYLGPDYYQVSDTGHNPDTDEQVWGSYHGLFNFDKK
;
A
#
# COMPACT_ATOMS: atom_id res chain seq x y z
N MET A 1 9.42 14.96 -13.80
CA MET A 1 8.76 13.74 -14.24
C MET A 1 8.01 13.11 -13.06
N SER A 2 6.81 12.66 -13.31
CA SER A 2 5.96 12.09 -12.24
C SER A 2 6.57 10.88 -11.56
N ILE A 3 7.24 10.01 -12.32
CA ILE A 3 7.86 8.80 -11.75
C ILE A 3 9.00 9.14 -10.79
N THR A 4 9.81 10.14 -11.10
CA THR A 4 10.89 10.57 -10.20
C THR A 4 10.32 11.10 -8.88
N LYS A 5 9.29 11.93 -8.97
CA LYS A 5 8.61 12.46 -7.80
C LYS A 5 7.95 11.35 -6.99
N PHE A 6 7.28 10.41 -7.65
CA PHE A 6 6.64 9.27 -6.98
C PHE A 6 7.66 8.46 -6.19
N THR A 7 8.78 8.09 -6.81
CA THR A 7 9.80 7.28 -6.16
C THR A 7 10.45 8.00 -4.99
N GLU A 8 10.66 9.32 -5.08
CA GLU A 8 11.13 10.13 -3.96
C GLU A 8 10.16 10.10 -2.77
N TYR A 9 8.88 10.26 -3.04
CA TYR A 9 7.86 10.27 -1.99
C TYR A 9 7.66 8.88 -1.39
N PHE A 10 7.79 7.85 -2.21
CA PHE A 10 7.50 6.46 -1.83
C PHE A 10 8.60 5.86 -0.96
N GLU A 11 9.85 6.15 -1.28
CA GLU A 11 11.00 5.61 -0.54
C GLU A 11 11.06 6.18 0.87
N GLY A 12 11.19 5.32 1.88
CA GLY A 12 11.41 5.78 3.24
C GLY A 12 10.80 4.88 4.30
N TYR A 13 10.94 5.33 5.52
CA TYR A 13 10.36 4.72 6.70
C TYR A 13 9.19 5.58 7.17
N PHE A 14 8.08 4.94 7.48
CA PHE A 14 6.86 5.59 7.90
C PHE A 14 6.30 4.90 9.13
N ASP A 15 5.62 5.64 10.00
CA ASP A 15 4.78 5.04 11.03
C ASP A 15 3.54 5.91 11.29
N ASN A 16 2.56 5.32 11.97
CA ASN A 16 1.33 6.01 12.32
C ASN A 16 1.26 6.35 13.82
N GLN A 17 2.41 6.61 14.43
CA GLN A 17 2.51 6.86 15.87
C GLN A 17 1.52 7.94 16.34
N ARG A 18 1.46 9.05 15.61
CA ARG A 18 0.56 10.16 15.94
C ARG A 18 -0.90 9.71 15.94
N GLN A 19 -1.32 9.00 14.90
CA GLN A 19 -2.70 8.48 14.79
C GLN A 19 -3.00 7.43 15.87
N ALA A 20 -2.09 6.48 16.07
CA ALA A 20 -2.29 5.39 17.04
C ALA A 20 -2.33 5.91 18.47
N PHE A 21 -1.55 6.94 18.80
CA PHE A 21 -1.56 7.55 20.13
C PHE A 21 -2.85 8.35 20.36
N HIS A 22 -3.40 8.95 19.30
CA HIS A 22 -4.64 9.71 19.39
C HIS A 22 -5.88 8.79 19.46
N ALA A 23 -5.85 7.68 18.74
CA ALA A 23 -6.98 6.76 18.63
C ALA A 23 -6.52 5.30 18.78
N PRO A 24 -6.02 4.89 19.98
CA PRO A 24 -5.38 3.59 20.15
C PRO A 24 -6.35 2.39 20.07
N ARG A 25 -7.64 2.63 20.22
CA ARG A 25 -8.64 1.57 20.08
C ARG A 25 -9.04 1.31 18.63
N GLU A 26 -8.76 2.28 17.75
CA GLU A 26 -9.15 2.22 16.34
C GLU A 26 -7.99 1.83 15.45
N PHE A 27 -6.77 2.25 15.79
CA PHE A 27 -5.60 2.06 14.96
C PHE A 27 -4.44 1.43 15.74
N ALA A 28 -3.97 0.29 15.26
CA ALA A 28 -2.76 -0.33 15.76
C ALA A 28 -1.54 0.52 15.37
N LEU A 29 -0.48 0.42 16.14
CA LEU A 29 0.78 1.08 15.86
C LEU A 29 1.58 0.23 14.87
N ILE A 30 1.76 0.74 13.66
CA ILE A 30 2.35 0.03 12.53
C ILE A 30 3.52 0.84 11.97
N GLU A 31 4.58 0.16 11.57
CA GLU A 31 5.64 0.75 10.76
C GLU A 31 5.58 0.21 9.34
N VAL A 32 5.88 1.10 8.39
CA VAL A 32 5.92 0.79 6.96
C VAL A 32 7.30 1.19 6.45
N ASN A 33 7.97 0.26 5.79
CA ASN A 33 9.30 0.50 5.25
C ASN A 33 9.29 0.23 3.75
N HIS A 34 9.64 1.25 2.98
CA HIS A 34 9.78 1.15 1.53
C HIS A 34 11.24 1.34 1.19
N THR A 35 11.94 0.24 0.93
CA THR A 35 13.37 0.24 0.68
C THR A 35 13.65 0.06 -0.81
N LYS A 36 14.38 1.01 -1.40
CA LYS A 36 14.77 0.96 -2.80
C LYS A 36 15.72 -0.21 -3.05
N ILE A 37 15.40 -1.04 -4.03
CA ILE A 37 16.26 -2.14 -4.49
C ILE A 37 17.05 -1.70 -5.71
N ASP A 38 16.37 -1.08 -6.67
CA ASP A 38 16.97 -0.49 -7.88
C ASP A 38 16.11 0.68 -8.33
N GLU A 39 16.36 1.23 -9.50
CA GLU A 39 15.69 2.44 -9.99
C GLU A 39 14.16 2.32 -10.06
N THR A 40 13.63 1.09 -10.21
CA THR A 40 12.21 0.87 -10.40
C THR A 40 11.59 -0.09 -9.39
N HIS A 41 12.39 -0.73 -8.54
CA HIS A 41 11.89 -1.75 -7.60
C HIS A 41 12.12 -1.36 -6.16
N PHE A 42 11.12 -1.66 -5.32
CA PHE A 42 11.16 -1.42 -3.88
C PHE A 42 10.73 -2.67 -3.14
N ARG A 43 11.39 -2.93 -2.01
CA ARG A 43 10.89 -3.90 -1.03
C ARG A 43 9.99 -3.15 -0.08
N ILE A 44 8.75 -3.61 0.08
CA ILE A 44 7.83 -3.04 1.05
C ILE A 44 7.65 -4.02 2.21
N SER A 45 7.57 -3.46 3.41
CA SER A 45 7.40 -4.22 4.64
C SER A 45 6.46 -3.48 5.57
N GLN A 46 5.49 -4.18 6.12
CA GLN A 46 4.56 -3.63 7.11
C GLN A 46 4.59 -4.51 8.34
N LYS A 47 4.74 -3.90 9.49
CA LYS A 47 4.91 -4.61 10.76
C LYS A 47 4.18 -3.88 11.88
N TYR A 48 3.48 -4.64 12.73
CA TYR A 48 3.09 -4.10 14.03
C TYR A 48 4.36 -3.86 14.82
N ILE A 49 4.50 -2.67 15.41
CA ILE A 49 5.77 -2.29 16.08
C ILE A 49 6.13 -3.26 17.21
N ILE A 50 5.12 -3.79 17.90
CA ILE A 50 5.34 -4.75 19.00
C ILE A 50 5.76 -6.13 18.53
N ASP A 51 5.59 -6.46 17.25
CA ASP A 51 5.91 -7.77 16.71
C ASP A 51 7.35 -7.80 16.19
N LYS A 52 7.93 -8.99 16.20
CA LYS A 52 9.29 -9.21 15.68
C LYS A 52 9.31 -9.23 14.17
N ASP A 53 8.30 -9.87 13.56
CA ASP A 53 8.26 -10.12 12.12
C ASP A 53 7.17 -9.30 11.44
N PRO A 54 7.40 -8.87 10.19
CA PRO A 54 6.37 -8.17 9.43
C PRO A 54 5.21 -9.10 9.09
N TYR A 55 4.00 -8.52 9.08
CA TYR A 55 2.82 -9.27 8.65
C TYR A 55 2.64 -9.22 7.14
N ARG A 56 3.35 -8.32 6.46
CA ARG A 56 3.31 -8.19 5.01
C ARG A 56 4.68 -7.79 4.47
N VAL A 57 5.14 -8.53 3.47
CA VAL A 57 6.32 -8.16 2.68
C VAL A 57 5.99 -8.39 1.20
N ALA A 58 6.53 -7.55 0.34
CA ALA A 58 6.39 -7.69 -1.11
C ALA A 58 7.49 -6.90 -1.81
N ILE A 59 7.70 -7.22 -3.09
CA ILE A 59 8.50 -6.40 -3.99
C ILE A 59 7.51 -5.68 -4.90
N VAL A 60 7.70 -4.39 -5.12
CA VAL A 60 6.88 -3.64 -6.05
C VAL A 60 7.73 -3.04 -7.15
N GLU A 61 7.20 -3.00 -8.36
CA GLU A 61 7.79 -2.36 -9.51
C GLU A 61 6.98 -1.12 -9.87
N VAL A 62 7.67 0.00 -10.01
CA VAL A 62 7.08 1.29 -10.35
C VAL A 62 7.35 1.59 -11.81
N SER A 63 6.31 1.89 -12.58
CA SER A 63 6.45 2.30 -13.97
C SER A 63 5.49 3.44 -14.29
N GLU A 64 5.79 4.18 -15.35
CA GLU A 64 4.93 5.27 -15.81
C GLU A 64 4.17 4.82 -17.05
N THR A 65 2.87 5.08 -17.08
CA THR A 65 2.01 4.74 -18.22
C THR A 65 2.13 5.81 -19.31
N GLU A 66 1.63 5.51 -20.51
CA GLU A 66 1.66 6.45 -21.65
C GLU A 66 0.95 7.77 -21.33
N ASP A 67 -0.11 7.72 -20.51
CA ASP A 67 -0.87 8.92 -20.11
C ASP A 67 -0.33 9.58 -18.84
N GLY A 68 0.87 9.21 -18.40
CA GLY A 68 1.56 9.88 -17.30
C GLY A 68 1.15 9.45 -15.91
N LYS A 69 0.41 8.35 -15.79
CA LYS A 69 0.05 7.77 -14.49
C LYS A 69 1.17 6.85 -14.01
N ILE A 70 1.12 6.48 -12.73
CA ILE A 70 2.10 5.58 -12.12
C ILE A 70 1.44 4.23 -11.85
N LEU A 71 2.02 3.19 -12.42
CA LEU A 71 1.56 1.80 -12.21
C LEU A 71 2.48 1.10 -11.23
N LEU A 72 1.89 0.54 -10.19
CA LEU A 72 2.59 -0.23 -9.17
C LEU A 72 2.20 -1.70 -9.31
N LYS A 73 3.15 -2.54 -9.70
CA LYS A 73 2.97 -3.98 -9.81
C LYS A 73 3.59 -4.66 -8.60
N SER A 74 2.90 -5.64 -8.04
CA SER A 74 3.36 -6.36 -6.85
C SER A 74 3.85 -7.76 -7.19
N TYR A 75 4.94 -8.16 -6.54
CA TYR A 75 5.58 -9.47 -6.68
C TYR A 75 5.85 -10.05 -5.29
N GLU A 76 5.90 -11.36 -5.19
CA GLU A 76 6.28 -12.01 -3.94
C GLU A 76 7.76 -11.70 -3.62
N ASP A 77 8.06 -11.49 -2.34
CA ASP A 77 9.43 -11.28 -1.88
C ASP A 77 10.11 -12.64 -1.66
N THR A 78 10.35 -13.33 -2.76
CA THR A 78 11.03 -14.64 -2.82
C THR A 78 12.02 -14.59 -3.97
N GLU A 79 12.87 -15.62 -4.08
CA GLU A 79 13.83 -15.73 -5.18
C GLU A 79 13.13 -15.75 -6.55
N GLU A 80 11.96 -16.38 -6.63
CA GLU A 80 11.19 -16.49 -7.87
C GLU A 80 10.49 -15.22 -8.28
N ARG A 81 10.20 -14.33 -7.30
CA ARG A 81 9.47 -13.06 -7.52
C ARG A 81 8.23 -13.26 -8.36
N LEU A 82 7.35 -14.14 -7.93
CA LEU A 82 6.11 -14.42 -8.67
C LEU A 82 5.21 -13.18 -8.67
N TYR A 83 4.74 -12.83 -9.85
CA TYR A 83 3.84 -11.70 -10.03
C TYR A 83 2.48 -11.96 -9.37
N LYS A 84 1.99 -10.98 -8.63
CA LYS A 84 0.67 -11.04 -8.00
C LYS A 84 -0.36 -10.48 -8.99
N GLU A 85 -0.86 -11.36 -9.83
CA GLU A 85 -1.81 -11.01 -10.87
C GLU A 85 -3.08 -10.41 -10.28
N GLY A 86 -3.60 -9.35 -10.92
CA GLY A 86 -4.81 -8.67 -10.48
C GLY A 86 -4.64 -7.69 -9.34
N CYS A 87 -3.42 -7.55 -8.80
CA CYS A 87 -3.13 -6.70 -7.63
C CYS A 87 -2.46 -5.37 -7.97
N ASP A 88 -2.42 -4.99 -9.23
CA ASP A 88 -1.82 -3.71 -9.64
C ASP A 88 -2.59 -2.53 -9.06
N VAL A 89 -1.86 -1.48 -8.71
CA VAL A 89 -2.41 -0.21 -8.23
C VAL A 89 -1.99 0.90 -9.18
N LEU A 90 -2.94 1.73 -9.57
CA LEU A 90 -2.70 2.85 -10.48
C LEU A 90 -2.84 4.15 -9.70
N PHE A 91 -1.80 4.99 -9.77
CA PHE A 91 -1.76 6.29 -9.11
C PHE A 91 -1.85 7.42 -10.11
N GLU A 92 -2.60 8.46 -9.76
CA GLU A 92 -2.66 9.73 -10.47
C GLU A 92 -2.11 10.83 -9.58
N TYR A 93 -1.36 11.75 -10.18
CA TYR A 93 -0.82 12.90 -9.46
C TYR A 93 -1.79 14.07 -9.51
N ASP A 94 -2.09 14.64 -8.35
CA ASP A 94 -2.87 15.86 -8.22
C ASP A 94 -1.91 17.02 -7.88
N ALA A 95 -1.63 17.85 -8.87
CA ALA A 95 -0.68 18.97 -8.73
C ALA A 95 -1.19 20.08 -7.81
N ASP A 96 -2.51 20.23 -7.65
CA ASP A 96 -3.09 21.27 -6.83
C ASP A 96 -2.79 21.06 -5.35
N ILE A 97 -2.69 19.81 -4.92
CA ILE A 97 -2.43 19.46 -3.52
C ILE A 97 -1.15 18.64 -3.35
N ASP A 98 -0.36 18.49 -4.41
CA ASP A 98 0.92 17.76 -4.41
C ASP A 98 0.80 16.37 -3.79
N ARG A 99 -0.06 15.56 -4.39
CA ARG A 99 -0.38 14.24 -3.85
C ARG A 99 -0.70 13.25 -4.96
N PHE A 100 -0.25 12.01 -4.80
CA PHE A 100 -0.67 10.89 -5.64
C PHE A 100 -1.85 10.18 -4.99
N TYR A 101 -2.85 9.82 -5.79
CA TYR A 101 -3.99 9.00 -5.36
C TYR A 101 -4.01 7.70 -6.14
N GLY A 102 -4.07 6.57 -5.45
CA GLY A 102 -4.03 5.25 -6.07
C GLY A 102 -5.13 4.31 -5.62
N THR A 103 -5.60 3.50 -6.56
CA THR A 103 -6.58 2.44 -6.31
C THR A 103 -6.23 1.21 -7.14
N ASN A 104 -6.81 0.06 -6.78
CA ASN A 104 -6.71 -1.16 -7.60
C ASN A 104 -7.22 -0.91 -9.02
N VAL A 105 -6.60 -1.55 -9.99
CA VAL A 105 -7.05 -1.50 -11.38
C VAL A 105 -8.27 -2.40 -11.62
N CYS A 106 -8.49 -3.43 -10.79
CA CYS A 106 -9.61 -4.37 -10.93
C CYS A 106 -9.95 -5.03 -9.59
N LYS A 107 -10.98 -5.89 -9.59
CA LYS A 107 -11.44 -6.61 -8.40
C LYS A 107 -10.91 -8.05 -8.33
N GLU A 108 -9.74 -8.30 -8.91
CA GLU A 108 -9.19 -9.66 -9.02
C GLU A 108 -7.96 -9.90 -8.15
N CYS A 109 -7.70 -9.01 -7.19
CA CYS A 109 -6.64 -9.22 -6.20
C CYS A 109 -7.20 -10.08 -5.06
N TYR A 110 -7.13 -11.39 -5.21
CA TYR A 110 -7.70 -12.33 -4.24
C TYR A 110 -6.74 -12.60 -3.10
N VAL A 111 -7.28 -12.54 -1.89
CA VAL A 111 -6.54 -12.81 -0.64
C VAL A 111 -7.36 -13.77 0.19
N GLU A 112 -6.78 -14.93 0.51
CA GLU A 112 -7.41 -15.87 1.44
C GLU A 112 -7.04 -15.45 2.86
N LYS A 113 -8.04 -15.29 3.71
CA LYS A 113 -7.84 -14.94 5.11
C LYS A 113 -8.79 -15.73 6.00
N ASN A 114 -8.23 -16.48 6.96
CA ASN A 114 -8.98 -17.32 7.88
C ASN A 114 -9.94 -18.28 7.16
N GLY A 115 -9.51 -18.83 6.03
CA GLY A 115 -10.31 -19.75 5.22
C GLY A 115 -11.33 -19.10 4.30
N ASN A 116 -11.43 -17.77 4.32
CA ASN A 116 -12.34 -17.03 3.45
C ASN A 116 -11.61 -16.46 2.25
N ASN A 117 -12.16 -16.68 1.04
CA ASN A 117 -11.64 -16.05 -0.15
C ASN A 117 -12.23 -14.64 -0.25
N THR A 118 -11.35 -13.64 -0.29
CA THR A 118 -11.75 -12.23 -0.37
C THR A 118 -11.01 -11.56 -1.52
N TYR A 119 -11.52 -10.43 -2.00
CA TYR A 119 -10.74 -9.58 -2.89
C TYR A 119 -10.34 -8.30 -2.17
N LEU A 120 -9.15 -7.82 -2.51
CA LEU A 120 -8.56 -6.65 -1.87
C LEU A 120 -9.03 -5.37 -2.54
N LYS A 121 -9.45 -4.39 -1.73
CA LYS A 121 -9.64 -3.00 -2.15
C LYS A 121 -8.54 -2.17 -1.50
N THR A 122 -7.77 -1.47 -2.32
CA THR A 122 -6.72 -0.57 -1.86
C THR A 122 -7.08 0.86 -2.25
N GLU A 123 -6.97 1.76 -1.28
CA GLU A 123 -7.05 3.21 -1.49
C GLU A 123 -5.82 3.82 -0.83
N ALA A 124 -5.03 4.57 -1.59
CA ALA A 124 -3.78 5.11 -1.09
C ALA A 124 -3.57 6.56 -1.54
N TYR A 125 -2.99 7.36 -0.64
CA TYR A 125 -2.57 8.73 -0.91
C TYR A 125 -1.11 8.86 -0.52
N LEU A 126 -0.29 9.39 -1.42
CA LEU A 126 1.14 9.55 -1.20
C LEU A 126 1.53 11.00 -1.41
N GLY A 127 1.99 11.67 -0.36
CA GLY A 127 2.50 13.03 -0.39
C GLY A 127 4.00 13.08 -0.12
N PRO A 128 4.57 14.29 -0.02
CA PRO A 128 6.02 14.45 0.19
C PRO A 128 6.52 13.84 1.50
N ASP A 129 5.69 13.84 2.53
CA ASP A 129 6.08 13.41 3.88
C ASP A 129 5.03 12.54 4.57
N TYR A 130 4.11 11.96 3.82
CA TYR A 130 3.08 11.09 4.37
C TYR A 130 2.61 10.05 3.37
N TYR A 131 2.05 8.97 3.92
CA TYR A 131 1.42 7.89 3.16
C TYR A 131 0.15 7.48 3.91
N GLN A 132 -1.00 7.58 3.24
CA GLN A 132 -2.27 7.18 3.82
C GLN A 132 -2.80 6.00 3.01
N VAL A 133 -3.23 4.95 3.69
CA VAL A 133 -3.66 3.74 3.01
C VAL A 133 -4.78 3.03 3.76
N SER A 134 -5.69 2.47 2.99
CA SER A 134 -6.71 1.56 3.48
C SER A 134 -6.72 0.32 2.60
N ASP A 135 -6.40 -0.82 3.21
CA ASP A 135 -6.50 -2.13 2.57
C ASP A 135 -7.61 -2.90 3.26
N THR A 136 -8.64 -3.27 2.50
CA THR A 136 -9.78 -4.02 3.03
C THR A 136 -10.09 -5.21 2.14
N GLY A 137 -10.50 -6.31 2.77
CA GLY A 137 -10.88 -7.52 2.05
C GLY A 137 -12.38 -7.69 2.02
N HIS A 138 -12.92 -8.02 0.86
CA HIS A 138 -14.36 -8.09 0.63
C HIS A 138 -14.79 -9.44 0.07
N ASN A 139 -15.98 -9.85 0.45
CA ASN A 139 -16.60 -11.05 -0.11
C ASN A 139 -16.85 -10.83 -1.60
N PRO A 140 -16.34 -11.72 -2.50
CA PRO A 140 -16.50 -11.52 -3.94
C PRO A 140 -17.97 -11.54 -4.42
N ASP A 141 -18.84 -12.21 -3.70
CA ASP A 141 -20.24 -12.37 -4.10
C ASP A 141 -21.15 -11.25 -3.57
N THR A 142 -20.91 -10.81 -2.31
CA THR A 142 -21.77 -9.83 -1.65
C THR A 142 -21.14 -8.44 -1.54
N ASP A 143 -19.84 -8.32 -1.78
CA ASP A 143 -19.05 -7.09 -1.61
C ASP A 143 -18.94 -6.63 -0.14
N GLU A 144 -19.38 -7.44 0.79
CA GLU A 144 -19.30 -7.13 2.22
C GLU A 144 -17.86 -7.19 2.71
N GLN A 145 -17.45 -6.22 3.53
CA GLN A 145 -16.12 -6.20 4.11
C GLN A 145 -15.97 -7.34 5.13
N VAL A 146 -14.91 -8.14 4.97
CA VAL A 146 -14.60 -9.30 5.82
C VAL A 146 -13.45 -8.99 6.77
N TRP A 147 -12.44 -8.24 6.32
CA TRP A 147 -11.28 -7.87 7.13
C TRP A 147 -10.77 -6.48 6.73
N GLY A 148 -9.88 -5.96 7.55
CA GLY A 148 -9.33 -4.62 7.40
C GLY A 148 -9.97 -3.62 8.37
N SER A 149 -9.43 -2.42 8.43
CA SER A 149 -9.93 -1.39 9.34
C SER A 149 -11.31 -0.89 8.91
N TYR A 150 -12.20 -0.73 9.88
CA TYR A 150 -13.51 -0.10 9.70
C TYR A 150 -13.48 1.38 10.08
N HIS A 151 -12.31 1.92 10.41
CA HIS A 151 -12.14 3.28 10.92
C HIS A 151 -11.49 4.24 9.92
N GLY A 152 -11.34 3.80 8.66
CA GLY A 152 -10.78 4.62 7.60
C GLY A 152 -9.29 4.40 7.38
N LEU A 153 -8.66 5.40 6.78
CA LEU A 153 -7.26 5.34 6.36
C LEU A 153 -6.29 5.28 7.54
N PHE A 154 -5.26 4.45 7.41
CA PHE A 154 -4.07 4.57 8.26
C PHE A 154 -3.26 5.77 7.77
N ASN A 155 -2.86 6.64 8.70
CA ASN A 155 -2.11 7.86 8.41
C ASN A 155 -0.66 7.68 8.86
N PHE A 156 0.22 7.39 7.90
CA PHE A 156 1.64 7.19 8.17
C PHE A 156 2.41 8.47 7.88
N ASP A 157 3.21 8.89 8.84
CA ASP A 157 4.12 10.04 8.69
C ASP A 157 5.51 9.52 8.30
N LYS A 158 6.15 10.17 7.33
CA LYS A 158 7.53 9.84 6.94
C LYS A 158 8.49 10.32 8.03
N LYS A 159 9.43 9.46 8.38
CA LYS A 159 10.39 9.72 9.44
C LYS A 159 11.79 10.04 8.92
#